data_719ca76d0e7933ea68da31798b2e42f6
#
_entry.id   719ca76d0e7933ea68da31798b2e42f6
#
_cell.length_a   1.000
_cell.length_b   1.000
_cell.length_c   1.000
_cell.angle_alpha   90.00
_cell.angle_beta   90.00
_cell.angle_gamma   90.00
#
_symmetry.space_group_name_H-M   'P 1'
#
loop_
_entity.id
_entity.type
_entity.pdbx_description
1 polymer ?
#
loop_
_entity_poly.entity_id
_entity_poly.type
_entity_poly.pdbx_seq_one_letter_code
_entity_poly.pdbx_strand_id
1 'polypeptide(L)'
;MGSRVLIVDDEYIGRQTLESVLEGEDYELEMAENGPQAIEKAKKLLPDVILLDIMMPGMTGFEVCQRIRSDPQIAEIPIIVLTALDDRDSLLNALKAGADDFISKPFDRFELRARLLGITRLNRYQKLLQERTKLKEANEHLLAAYEETIEGLSHALDLRDKETEGHSLRVTELTIRLAQAQGLTEEEITHIRRGALLHDMGKIGVPDAILH
;
A
#
# COMPACT_ATOMS: atom_id res chain seq x y z
N MET A 1 -16.94 -3.08 -1.63
CA MET A 1 -16.86 -2.26 -0.41
C MET A 1 -16.88 -0.81 -0.84
N GLY A 2 -17.82 -0.03 -0.35
CA GLY A 2 -17.94 1.39 -0.61
C GLY A 2 -16.74 2.17 -0.09
N SER A 3 -16.47 3.34 -0.66
CA SER A 3 -15.44 4.24 -0.12
C SER A 3 -15.95 4.90 1.15
N ARG A 4 -15.10 4.99 2.19
CA ARG A 4 -15.47 5.61 3.46
C ARG A 4 -15.22 7.11 3.42
N VAL A 5 -16.26 7.89 3.69
CA VAL A 5 -16.23 9.35 3.70
C VAL A 5 -16.49 9.84 5.13
N LEU A 6 -15.54 10.62 5.68
CA LEU A 6 -15.72 11.29 6.97
C LEU A 6 -16.23 12.71 6.72
N ILE A 7 -17.43 13.01 7.18
CA ILE A 7 -18.07 14.33 7.11
C ILE A 7 -17.84 15.05 8.42
N VAL A 8 -17.24 16.23 8.36
CA VAL A 8 -16.90 17.07 9.53
C VAL A 8 -17.55 18.44 9.36
N ASP A 9 -18.53 18.73 10.19
CA ASP A 9 -19.26 20.00 10.21
C ASP A 9 -19.87 20.13 11.62
N ASP A 10 -19.79 21.28 12.27
CA ASP A 10 -20.36 21.46 13.60
C ASP A 10 -21.88 21.58 13.56
N GLU A 11 -22.45 22.04 12.44
CA GLU A 11 -23.88 22.17 12.25
C GLU A 11 -24.51 20.82 11.89
N TYR A 12 -25.50 20.40 12.67
CA TYR A 12 -26.28 19.19 12.38
C TYR A 12 -26.92 19.21 10.97
N ILE A 13 -27.46 20.38 10.58
CA ILE A 13 -28.11 20.56 9.25
C ILE A 13 -27.06 20.41 8.13
N GLY A 14 -25.84 20.91 8.34
CA GLY A 14 -24.74 20.75 7.38
C GLY A 14 -24.44 19.27 7.11
N ARG A 15 -24.28 18.49 8.19
CA ARG A 15 -24.04 17.03 8.10
C ARG A 15 -25.18 16.29 7.40
N GLN A 16 -26.45 16.59 7.74
CA GLN A 16 -27.61 15.97 7.12
C GLN A 16 -27.75 16.32 5.63
N THR A 17 -27.39 17.54 5.26
CA THR A 17 -27.38 17.97 3.86
C THR A 17 -26.37 17.16 3.04
N LEU A 18 -25.16 17.00 3.56
CA LEU A 18 -24.12 16.19 2.92
C LEU A 18 -24.51 14.71 2.82
N GLU A 19 -25.08 14.15 3.89
CA GLU A 19 -25.62 12.80 3.89
C GLU A 19 -26.67 12.61 2.78
N SER A 20 -27.66 13.51 2.70
CA SER A 20 -28.71 13.46 1.68
C SER A 20 -28.17 13.62 0.26
N VAL A 21 -27.16 14.45 0.06
CA VAL A 21 -26.50 14.62 -1.25
C VAL A 21 -25.77 13.36 -1.69
N LEU A 22 -25.21 12.61 -0.75
CA LEU A 22 -24.46 11.40 -1.01
C LEU A 22 -25.28 10.12 -0.92
N GLU A 23 -26.54 10.23 -0.54
CA GLU A 23 -27.48 9.11 -0.49
C GLU A 23 -27.63 8.45 -1.87
N GLY A 24 -27.63 7.10 -1.89
CA GLY A 24 -27.71 6.30 -3.11
C GLY A 24 -26.39 6.09 -3.85
N GLU A 25 -25.28 6.65 -3.36
CA GLU A 25 -23.93 6.33 -3.82
C GLU A 25 -23.30 5.21 -2.95
N ASP A 26 -22.29 4.52 -3.46
CA ASP A 26 -21.60 3.45 -2.74
C ASP A 26 -20.54 4.02 -1.76
N TYR A 27 -21.03 4.83 -0.78
CA TYR A 27 -20.22 5.42 0.29
C TYR A 27 -20.65 4.93 1.67
N GLU A 28 -19.66 4.64 2.53
CA GLU A 28 -19.86 4.48 3.98
C GLU A 28 -19.63 5.84 4.63
N LEU A 29 -20.68 6.49 5.12
CA LEU A 29 -20.64 7.82 5.70
C LEU A 29 -20.40 7.77 7.21
N GLU A 30 -19.40 8.50 7.67
CA GLU A 30 -19.11 8.74 9.07
C GLU A 30 -19.17 10.24 9.38
N MET A 31 -19.66 10.61 10.57
CA MET A 31 -19.89 11.99 10.95
C MET A 31 -18.99 12.41 12.10
N ALA A 32 -18.47 13.63 12.08
CA ALA A 32 -17.80 14.28 13.20
C ALA A 32 -18.34 15.70 13.39
N GLU A 33 -18.49 16.14 14.64
CA GLU A 33 -19.12 17.41 15.01
C GLU A 33 -18.10 18.52 15.34
N ASN A 34 -16.81 18.17 15.37
CA ASN A 34 -15.74 19.10 15.71
C ASN A 34 -14.38 18.55 15.31
N GLY A 35 -13.36 19.40 15.35
CA GLY A 35 -12.00 19.05 14.96
C GLY A 35 -11.38 17.88 15.75
N PRO A 36 -11.44 17.87 17.10
CA PRO A 36 -10.91 16.75 17.88
C PRO A 36 -11.54 15.41 17.52
N GLN A 37 -12.86 15.34 17.35
CA GLN A 37 -13.58 14.14 16.95
C GLN A 37 -13.21 13.71 15.51
N ALA A 38 -13.00 14.68 14.63
CA ALA A 38 -12.55 14.40 13.25
C ALA A 38 -11.19 13.71 13.23
N ILE A 39 -10.23 14.20 14.01
CA ILE A 39 -8.88 13.62 14.08
C ILE A 39 -8.91 12.23 14.71
N GLU A 40 -9.67 12.02 15.79
CA GLU A 40 -9.85 10.72 16.42
C GLU A 40 -10.45 9.68 15.44
N LYS A 41 -11.53 10.06 14.76
CA LYS A 41 -12.19 9.20 13.77
C LYS A 41 -11.30 8.95 12.55
N ALA A 42 -10.56 9.94 12.08
CA ALA A 42 -9.61 9.76 10.99
C ALA A 42 -8.56 8.68 11.31
N LYS A 43 -8.00 8.67 12.53
CA LYS A 43 -7.06 7.64 12.98
C LYS A 43 -7.68 6.25 13.11
N LYS A 44 -8.88 6.19 13.65
CA LYS A 44 -9.57 4.93 13.93
C LYS A 44 -10.10 4.26 12.66
N LEU A 45 -10.65 5.06 11.74
CA LEU A 45 -11.41 4.57 10.59
C LEU A 45 -10.60 4.56 9.29
N LEU A 46 -9.55 5.38 9.21
CA LEU A 46 -8.73 5.59 8.00
C LEU A 46 -9.61 5.83 6.76
N PRO A 47 -10.43 6.88 6.74
CA PRO A 47 -11.37 7.13 5.65
C PRO A 47 -10.65 7.36 4.32
N ASP A 48 -11.34 7.13 3.21
CA ASP A 48 -10.80 7.36 1.87
C ASP A 48 -10.80 8.84 1.49
N VAL A 49 -11.63 9.66 2.16
CA VAL A 49 -11.67 11.13 2.00
C VAL A 49 -12.36 11.77 3.21
N ILE A 50 -11.97 13.00 3.53
CA ILE A 50 -12.60 13.84 4.56
C ILE A 50 -13.26 15.03 3.87
N LEU A 51 -14.56 15.25 4.13
CA LEU A 51 -15.28 16.49 3.83
C LEU A 51 -15.24 17.34 5.09
N LEU A 52 -14.63 18.50 5.04
CA LEU A 52 -14.31 19.30 6.23
C LEU A 52 -14.83 20.71 6.10
N ASP A 53 -15.71 21.12 7.01
CA ASP A 53 -16.06 22.54 7.13
C ASP A 53 -14.90 23.33 7.75
N ILE A 54 -14.70 24.55 7.26
CA ILE A 54 -13.70 25.47 7.81
C ILE A 54 -14.16 26.14 9.08
N MET A 55 -15.40 26.58 9.11
CA MET A 55 -15.94 27.48 10.12
C MET A 55 -16.54 26.71 11.29
N MET A 56 -15.69 26.08 12.09
CA MET A 56 -16.11 25.34 13.28
C MET A 56 -15.64 26.04 14.56
N PRO A 57 -16.43 26.02 15.65
CA PRO A 57 -16.04 26.58 16.94
C PRO A 57 -14.90 25.78 17.60
N GLY A 58 -14.00 26.47 18.25
CA GLY A 58 -12.89 25.89 19.01
C GLY A 58 -11.70 25.50 18.13
N MET A 59 -11.85 24.59 17.19
CA MET A 59 -10.81 24.19 16.24
C MET A 59 -11.32 24.38 14.82
N THR A 60 -10.68 25.27 14.08
CA THR A 60 -11.03 25.56 12.70
C THR A 60 -10.65 24.41 11.77
N GLY A 61 -11.31 24.31 10.59
CA GLY A 61 -10.95 23.33 9.58
C GLY A 61 -9.50 23.44 9.11
N PHE A 62 -8.91 24.63 9.09
CA PHE A 62 -7.49 24.82 8.79
C PHE A 62 -6.59 24.13 9.81
N GLU A 63 -6.88 24.27 11.10
CA GLU A 63 -6.12 23.60 12.16
C GLU A 63 -6.29 22.07 12.12
N VAL A 64 -7.48 21.59 11.73
CA VAL A 64 -7.71 20.16 11.49
C VAL A 64 -6.84 19.66 10.36
N CYS A 65 -6.80 20.36 9.21
CA CYS A 65 -5.91 20.02 8.08
C CYS A 65 -4.45 19.90 8.53
N GLN A 66 -3.94 20.94 9.21
CA GLN A 66 -2.55 20.96 9.68
C GLN A 66 -2.23 19.79 10.62
N ARG A 67 -3.14 19.46 11.54
CA ARG A 67 -2.94 18.33 12.46
C ARG A 67 -2.98 16.99 11.75
N ILE A 68 -3.88 16.81 10.78
CA ILE A 68 -3.93 15.59 9.95
C ILE A 68 -2.62 15.45 9.16
N ARG A 69 -2.14 16.52 8.51
CA ARG A 69 -0.89 16.48 7.73
C ARG A 69 0.37 16.28 8.59
N SER A 70 0.31 16.66 9.87
CA SER A 70 1.42 16.44 10.79
C SER A 70 1.50 15.03 11.37
N ASP A 71 0.48 14.20 11.17
CA ASP A 71 0.42 12.83 11.71
C ASP A 71 0.67 11.81 10.59
N PRO A 72 1.82 11.09 10.62
CA PRO A 72 2.18 10.16 9.55
C PRO A 72 1.16 9.04 9.28
N GLN A 73 0.31 8.71 10.26
CA GLN A 73 -0.71 7.66 10.10
C GLN A 73 -1.85 8.09 9.18
N ILE A 74 -2.17 9.39 9.18
CA ILE A 74 -3.36 9.95 8.50
C ILE A 74 -3.01 11.07 7.51
N ALA A 75 -1.74 11.42 7.37
CA ALA A 75 -1.26 12.53 6.53
C ALA A 75 -1.68 12.41 5.05
N GLU A 76 -1.80 11.19 4.56
CA GLU A 76 -2.13 10.91 3.16
C GLU A 76 -3.65 10.87 2.86
N ILE A 77 -4.51 11.01 3.90
CA ILE A 77 -5.96 11.02 3.69
C ILE A 77 -6.36 12.28 2.94
N PRO A 78 -7.01 12.19 1.78
CA PRO A 78 -7.48 13.36 1.05
C PRO A 78 -8.49 14.18 1.84
N ILE A 79 -8.36 15.51 1.78
CA ILE A 79 -9.24 16.47 2.46
C ILE A 79 -9.84 17.42 1.43
N ILE A 80 -11.17 17.41 1.31
CA ILE A 80 -11.95 18.40 0.58
C ILE A 80 -12.54 19.37 1.61
N VAL A 81 -12.17 20.63 1.50
CA VAL A 81 -12.67 21.67 2.37
C VAL A 81 -13.97 22.25 1.83
N LEU A 82 -14.98 22.37 2.69
CA LEU A 82 -16.24 23.04 2.41
C LEU A 82 -16.19 24.45 2.98
N THR A 83 -16.36 25.48 2.18
CA THR A 83 -16.17 26.87 2.64
C THR A 83 -17.27 27.79 2.11
N ALA A 84 -17.73 28.72 2.97
CA ALA A 84 -18.55 29.84 2.57
C ALA A 84 -17.71 31.05 2.12
N LEU A 85 -16.37 30.93 2.13
CA LEU A 85 -15.46 32.01 1.82
C LEU A 85 -15.19 32.05 0.31
N ASP A 86 -15.73 33.07 -0.34
CA ASP A 86 -15.57 33.28 -1.80
C ASP A 86 -14.29 34.06 -2.14
N ASP A 87 -13.52 34.47 -1.13
CA ASP A 87 -12.30 35.23 -1.38
C ASP A 87 -11.10 34.29 -1.71
N ARG A 88 -10.28 34.80 -2.61
CA ARG A 88 -9.11 34.08 -3.15
C ARG A 88 -8.06 33.75 -2.07
N ASP A 89 -7.98 34.57 -1.03
CA ASP A 89 -7.00 34.40 0.04
C ASP A 89 -7.38 33.25 0.98
N SER A 90 -8.66 33.08 1.25
CA SER A 90 -9.17 31.96 2.05
C SER A 90 -9.00 30.62 1.35
N LEU A 91 -9.20 30.57 0.03
CA LEU A 91 -8.93 29.37 -0.77
C LEU A 91 -7.44 29.00 -0.76
N LEU A 92 -6.57 29.99 -0.93
CA LEU A 92 -5.11 29.77 -0.83
C LEU A 92 -4.68 29.31 0.57
N ASN A 93 -5.33 29.82 1.62
CA ASN A 93 -5.07 29.39 2.99
C ASN A 93 -5.50 27.94 3.24
N ALA A 94 -6.60 27.48 2.66
CA ALA A 94 -7.02 26.08 2.73
C ALA A 94 -5.97 25.15 2.11
N LEU A 95 -5.51 25.44 0.90
CA LEU A 95 -4.47 24.66 0.23
C LEU A 95 -3.13 24.70 1.00
N LYS A 96 -2.71 25.86 1.53
CA LYS A 96 -1.52 25.99 2.37
C LYS A 96 -1.64 25.21 3.67
N ALA A 97 -2.85 25.06 4.23
CA ALA A 97 -3.10 24.26 5.42
C ALA A 97 -3.04 22.74 5.15
N GLY A 98 -3.02 22.34 3.87
CA GLY A 98 -2.90 20.95 3.44
C GLY A 98 -4.20 20.33 2.93
N ALA A 99 -5.21 21.13 2.56
CA ALA A 99 -6.36 20.62 1.81
C ALA A 99 -5.95 20.24 0.39
N ASP A 100 -6.53 19.16 -0.15
CA ASP A 100 -6.28 18.70 -1.54
C ASP A 100 -7.23 19.38 -2.52
N ASP A 101 -8.43 19.74 -2.08
CA ASP A 101 -9.43 20.43 -2.88
C ASP A 101 -10.37 21.24 -1.98
N PHE A 102 -11.20 22.08 -2.60
CA PHE A 102 -12.20 22.86 -1.90
C PHE A 102 -13.50 22.95 -2.71
N ILE A 103 -14.62 23.17 -2.02
CA ILE A 103 -15.94 23.40 -2.60
C ILE A 103 -16.60 24.56 -1.87
N SER A 104 -17.08 25.57 -2.62
CA SER A 104 -17.76 26.73 -2.05
C SER A 104 -19.21 26.40 -1.66
N LYS A 105 -19.65 26.84 -0.48
CA LYS A 105 -21.06 26.81 -0.06
C LYS A 105 -21.80 28.05 -0.61
N PRO A 106 -23.02 27.94 -1.17
CA PRO A 106 -23.77 26.72 -1.40
C PRO A 106 -23.21 25.90 -2.55
N PHE A 107 -23.04 24.60 -2.36
CA PHE A 107 -22.47 23.72 -3.38
C PHE A 107 -23.56 23.01 -4.19
N ASP A 108 -23.22 22.72 -5.45
CA ASP A 108 -24.03 21.88 -6.32
C ASP A 108 -23.79 20.40 -6.01
N ARG A 109 -24.87 19.61 -6.00
CA ARG A 109 -24.83 18.16 -5.78
C ARG A 109 -23.90 17.45 -6.79
N PHE A 110 -23.93 17.86 -8.04
CA PHE A 110 -23.11 17.26 -9.10
C PHE A 110 -21.63 17.60 -8.93
N GLU A 111 -21.31 18.84 -8.53
CA GLU A 111 -19.95 19.26 -8.25
C GLU A 111 -19.36 18.44 -7.09
N LEU A 112 -20.04 18.34 -5.96
CA LEU A 112 -19.57 17.57 -4.80
C LEU A 112 -19.31 16.11 -5.17
N ARG A 113 -20.26 15.47 -5.85
CA ARG A 113 -20.14 14.08 -6.30
C ARG A 113 -18.98 13.88 -7.28
N ALA A 114 -18.81 14.77 -8.25
CA ALA A 114 -17.73 14.68 -9.24
C ALA A 114 -16.35 14.78 -8.59
N ARG A 115 -16.18 15.69 -7.63
CA ARG A 115 -14.90 15.87 -6.90
C ARG A 115 -14.61 14.68 -6.00
N LEU A 116 -15.61 14.21 -5.23
CA LEU A 116 -15.47 13.00 -4.41
C LEU A 116 -15.08 11.79 -5.24
N LEU A 117 -15.75 11.57 -6.35
CA LEU A 117 -15.46 10.45 -7.24
C LEU A 117 -14.03 10.54 -7.81
N GLY A 118 -13.59 11.74 -8.18
CA GLY A 118 -12.23 11.97 -8.68
C GLY A 118 -11.18 11.64 -7.63
N ILE A 119 -11.34 12.19 -6.43
CA ILE A 119 -10.39 12.02 -5.33
C ILE A 119 -10.36 10.57 -4.82
N THR A 120 -11.52 9.94 -4.61
CA THR A 120 -11.59 8.56 -4.13
C THR A 120 -11.01 7.56 -5.13
N ARG A 121 -11.22 7.79 -6.44
CA ARG A 121 -10.58 6.98 -7.49
C ARG A 121 -9.07 7.12 -7.49
N LEU A 122 -8.57 8.34 -7.42
CA LEU A 122 -7.13 8.61 -7.40
C LEU A 122 -6.47 7.97 -6.17
N ASN A 123 -7.05 8.17 -4.99
CA ASN A 123 -6.56 7.60 -3.74
C ASN A 123 -6.54 6.06 -3.80
N ARG A 124 -7.61 5.44 -4.30
CA ARG A 124 -7.66 3.98 -4.49
C ARG A 124 -6.58 3.49 -5.45
N TYR A 125 -6.37 4.18 -6.56
CA TYR A 125 -5.33 3.84 -7.52
C TYR A 125 -3.92 3.94 -6.92
N GLN A 126 -3.64 4.99 -6.17
CA GLN A 126 -2.36 5.18 -5.47
C GLN A 126 -2.11 4.06 -4.43
N LYS A 127 -3.12 3.71 -3.61
CA LYS A 127 -3.04 2.58 -2.66
C LYS A 127 -2.72 1.26 -3.37
N LEU A 128 -3.41 0.97 -4.47
CA LEU A 128 -3.15 -0.25 -5.26
C LEU A 128 -1.73 -0.30 -5.83
N LEU A 129 -1.21 0.84 -6.32
CA LEU A 129 0.18 0.91 -6.79
C LEU A 129 1.18 0.66 -5.66
N GLN A 130 0.97 1.25 -4.49
CA GLN A 130 1.83 1.05 -3.31
C GLN A 130 1.80 -0.41 -2.85
N GLU A 131 0.63 -1.03 -2.76
CA GLU A 131 0.49 -2.45 -2.40
C GLU A 131 1.19 -3.37 -3.41
N ARG A 132 1.04 -3.08 -4.71
CA ARG A 132 1.73 -3.82 -5.77
C ARG A 132 3.25 -3.71 -5.66
N THR A 133 3.76 -2.53 -5.37
CA THR A 133 5.21 -2.31 -5.17
C THR A 133 5.72 -3.10 -3.98
N LYS A 134 5.05 -3.00 -2.82
CA LYS A 134 5.40 -3.76 -1.61
C LYS A 134 5.37 -5.27 -1.84
N LEU A 135 4.35 -5.77 -2.56
CA LEU A 135 4.24 -7.20 -2.89
C LEU A 135 5.39 -7.65 -3.80
N LYS A 136 5.77 -6.83 -4.79
CA LYS A 136 6.89 -7.11 -5.67
C LYS A 136 8.20 -7.19 -4.89
N GLU A 137 8.50 -6.22 -4.05
CA GLU A 137 9.68 -6.19 -3.19
C GLU A 137 9.74 -7.42 -2.26
N ALA A 138 8.61 -7.75 -1.60
CA ALA A 138 8.53 -8.92 -0.74
C ALA A 138 8.78 -10.23 -1.51
N ASN A 139 8.26 -10.35 -2.73
CA ASN A 139 8.49 -11.52 -3.58
C ASN A 139 9.95 -11.62 -4.04
N GLU A 140 10.60 -10.50 -4.38
CA GLU A 140 12.02 -10.47 -4.74
C GLU A 140 12.90 -10.90 -3.55
N HIS A 141 12.60 -10.42 -2.35
CA HIS A 141 13.29 -10.84 -1.12
C HIS A 141 13.08 -12.33 -0.82
N LEU A 142 11.87 -12.83 -1.00
CA LEU A 142 11.57 -14.25 -0.79
C LEU A 142 12.35 -15.14 -1.77
N LEU A 143 12.40 -14.75 -3.04
CA LEU A 143 13.16 -15.49 -4.05
C LEU A 143 14.66 -15.50 -3.74
N ALA A 144 15.23 -14.37 -3.33
CA ALA A 144 16.63 -14.28 -2.94
C ALA A 144 16.94 -15.18 -1.73
N ALA A 145 16.12 -15.14 -0.68
CA ALA A 145 16.28 -16.01 0.49
C ALA A 145 16.13 -17.50 0.16
N TYR A 146 15.24 -17.82 -0.78
CA TYR A 146 15.09 -19.19 -1.28
C TYR A 146 16.32 -19.69 -2.01
N GLU A 147 16.92 -18.87 -2.89
CA GLU A 147 18.16 -19.21 -3.60
C GLU A 147 19.33 -19.39 -2.61
N GLU A 148 19.49 -18.47 -1.66
CA GLU A 148 20.53 -18.58 -0.62
C GLU A 148 20.37 -19.85 0.22
N THR A 149 19.14 -20.25 0.53
CA THR A 149 18.87 -21.49 1.26
C THR A 149 19.28 -22.72 0.47
N ILE A 150 18.98 -22.77 -0.84
CA ILE A 150 19.37 -23.88 -1.71
C ILE A 150 20.90 -23.97 -1.82
N GLU A 151 21.58 -22.85 -2.01
CA GLU A 151 23.05 -22.81 -2.07
C GLU A 151 23.68 -23.26 -0.75
N GLY A 152 23.14 -22.80 0.38
CA GLY A 152 23.60 -23.19 1.71
C GLY A 152 23.42 -24.70 1.97
N LEU A 153 22.30 -25.28 1.56
CA LEU A 153 22.05 -26.73 1.65
C LEU A 153 23.01 -27.52 0.76
N SER A 154 23.25 -27.07 -0.48
CA SER A 154 24.21 -27.70 -1.40
C SER A 154 25.64 -27.69 -0.81
N HIS A 155 26.06 -26.56 -0.24
CA HIS A 155 27.38 -26.46 0.41
C HIS A 155 27.48 -27.36 1.64
N ALA A 156 26.43 -27.46 2.46
CA ALA A 156 26.43 -28.36 3.61
C ALA A 156 26.53 -29.85 3.21
N LEU A 157 25.94 -30.21 2.06
CA LEU A 157 26.05 -31.54 1.48
C LEU A 157 27.50 -31.87 1.00
N ASP A 158 28.12 -30.94 0.27
CA ASP A 158 29.50 -31.07 -0.18
C ASP A 158 30.47 -31.31 1.01
N LEU A 159 30.25 -30.62 2.13
CA LEU A 159 31.07 -30.79 3.36
C LEU A 159 30.92 -32.19 4.01
N ARG A 160 29.70 -32.78 3.92
CA ARG A 160 29.41 -34.09 4.51
C ARG A 160 30.01 -35.25 3.70
N ASP A 161 29.94 -35.16 2.38
CA ASP A 161 30.26 -36.28 1.48
C ASP A 161 31.75 -36.46 1.19
N LYS A 162 32.62 -35.59 1.76
CA LYS A 162 34.08 -35.56 1.48
C LYS A 162 34.44 -35.57 -0.02
N GLU A 163 33.44 -35.29 -0.88
CA GLU A 163 33.72 -35.04 -2.28
C GLU A 163 34.57 -33.76 -2.41
N THR A 164 35.25 -33.62 -3.53
CA THR A 164 36.12 -32.45 -3.74
C THR A 164 35.28 -31.17 -3.61
N GLU A 165 35.75 -30.27 -2.76
CA GLU A 165 35.14 -28.97 -2.50
C GLU A 165 34.60 -28.33 -3.80
N GLY A 166 33.32 -27.92 -3.79
CA GLY A 166 32.65 -27.32 -4.95
C GLY A 166 32.21 -28.30 -6.04
N HIS A 167 32.04 -29.59 -5.73
CA HIS A 167 31.51 -30.58 -6.69
C HIS A 167 30.13 -30.16 -7.20
N SER A 168 29.20 -29.86 -6.32
CA SER A 168 27.85 -29.47 -6.66
C SER A 168 27.79 -28.19 -7.53
N LEU A 169 28.70 -27.24 -7.29
CA LEU A 169 28.79 -26.03 -8.12
C LEU A 169 29.29 -26.35 -9.54
N ARG A 170 30.33 -27.22 -9.67
CA ARG A 170 30.84 -27.61 -11.01
C ARG A 170 29.78 -28.37 -11.82
N VAL A 171 29.08 -29.31 -11.20
CA VAL A 171 27.97 -30.05 -11.82
C VAL A 171 26.88 -29.09 -12.28
N THR A 172 26.50 -28.14 -11.42
CA THR A 172 25.50 -27.13 -11.73
C THR A 172 25.91 -26.24 -12.91
N GLU A 173 27.17 -25.77 -12.93
CA GLU A 173 27.68 -24.93 -14.03
C GLU A 173 27.65 -25.68 -15.37
N LEU A 174 28.10 -26.94 -15.39
CA LEU A 174 28.08 -27.78 -16.57
C LEU A 174 26.66 -28.05 -17.08
N THR A 175 25.73 -28.29 -16.14
CA THR A 175 24.31 -28.52 -16.42
C THR A 175 23.65 -27.29 -17.04
N ILE A 176 23.95 -26.09 -16.50
CA ILE A 176 23.46 -24.82 -17.07
C ILE A 176 23.98 -24.61 -18.49
N ARG A 177 25.28 -24.83 -18.74
CA ARG A 177 25.87 -24.69 -20.09
C ARG A 177 25.22 -25.64 -21.08
N LEU A 178 24.93 -26.87 -20.66
CA LEU A 178 24.25 -27.85 -21.48
C LEU A 178 22.82 -27.43 -21.80
N ALA A 179 22.07 -26.96 -20.80
CA ALA A 179 20.71 -26.44 -20.95
C ALA A 179 20.63 -25.27 -21.95
N GLN A 180 21.59 -24.34 -21.83
CA GLN A 180 21.73 -23.20 -22.75
C GLN A 180 22.01 -23.65 -24.18
N ALA A 181 22.90 -24.64 -24.35
CA ALA A 181 23.24 -25.21 -25.67
C ALA A 181 22.04 -25.94 -26.32
N GLN A 182 21.12 -26.44 -25.50
CA GLN A 182 19.86 -27.08 -25.98
C GLN A 182 18.75 -26.03 -26.26
N GLY A 183 18.99 -24.73 -26.00
CA GLY A 183 18.04 -23.66 -26.27
C GLY A 183 16.89 -23.58 -25.27
N LEU A 184 17.08 -24.05 -24.05
CA LEU A 184 16.08 -23.95 -22.98
C LEU A 184 15.89 -22.50 -22.55
N THR A 185 14.69 -22.17 -22.06
CA THR A 185 14.34 -20.84 -21.56
C THR A 185 15.02 -20.54 -20.23
N GLU A 186 15.16 -19.28 -19.88
CA GLU A 186 15.71 -18.84 -18.58
C GLU A 186 14.96 -19.42 -17.38
N GLU A 187 13.65 -19.61 -17.51
CA GLU A 187 12.82 -20.20 -16.46
C GLU A 187 13.16 -21.69 -16.28
N GLU A 188 13.28 -22.43 -17.37
CA GLU A 188 13.69 -23.84 -17.35
C GLU A 188 15.11 -24.00 -16.80
N ILE A 189 16.04 -23.13 -17.22
CA ILE A 189 17.43 -23.10 -16.71
C ILE A 189 17.46 -22.87 -15.20
N THR A 190 16.62 -21.97 -14.69
CA THR A 190 16.50 -21.71 -13.24
C THR A 190 16.06 -22.97 -12.48
N HIS A 191 15.07 -23.69 -12.99
CA HIS A 191 14.63 -24.93 -12.37
C HIS A 191 15.69 -26.04 -12.44
N ILE A 192 16.37 -26.16 -13.56
CA ILE A 192 17.48 -27.11 -13.75
C ILE A 192 18.64 -26.80 -12.81
N ARG A 193 19.01 -25.52 -12.65
CA ARG A 193 20.03 -25.07 -11.70
C ARG A 193 19.69 -25.51 -10.27
N ARG A 194 18.46 -25.29 -9.82
CA ARG A 194 18.00 -25.70 -8.48
C ARG A 194 18.05 -27.22 -8.31
N GLY A 195 17.63 -27.97 -9.32
CA GLY A 195 17.72 -29.43 -9.31
C GLY A 195 19.15 -29.94 -9.26
N ALA A 196 20.08 -29.31 -10.02
CA ALA A 196 21.48 -29.65 -10.01
C ALA A 196 22.16 -29.38 -8.67
N LEU A 197 21.85 -28.25 -8.01
CA LEU A 197 22.37 -27.94 -6.66
C LEU A 197 21.90 -28.96 -5.60
N LEU A 198 20.73 -29.53 -5.76
CA LEU A 198 20.10 -30.44 -4.81
C LEU A 198 20.19 -31.92 -5.21
N HIS A 199 20.93 -32.27 -6.28
CA HIS A 199 20.93 -33.63 -6.83
C HIS A 199 21.35 -34.71 -5.84
N ASP A 200 22.20 -34.36 -4.89
CA ASP A 200 22.72 -35.24 -3.84
C ASP A 200 21.98 -35.17 -2.50
N MET A 201 20.86 -34.44 -2.43
CA MET A 201 20.10 -34.24 -1.18
C MET A 201 19.68 -35.54 -0.50
N GLY A 202 19.48 -36.63 -1.26
CA GLY A 202 19.20 -37.96 -0.75
C GLY A 202 20.29 -38.55 0.15
N LYS A 203 21.53 -38.13 0.01
CA LYS A 203 22.67 -38.56 0.82
C LYS A 203 22.56 -38.15 2.31
N ILE A 204 21.78 -37.16 2.65
CA ILE A 204 21.52 -36.73 4.05
C ILE A 204 20.97 -37.89 4.89
N GLY A 205 20.12 -38.73 4.29
CA GLY A 205 19.49 -39.86 5.00
C GLY A 205 20.33 -41.15 5.07
N VAL A 206 21.50 -41.17 4.41
CA VAL A 206 22.36 -42.36 4.35
C VAL A 206 23.35 -42.36 5.54
N PRO A 207 23.43 -43.44 6.32
CA PRO A 207 24.44 -43.56 7.41
C PRO A 207 25.85 -43.49 6.87
N ASP A 208 26.77 -42.85 7.64
CA ASP A 208 28.18 -42.64 7.22
C ASP A 208 28.92 -43.97 6.94
N ALA A 209 28.56 -45.07 7.65
CA ALA A 209 29.09 -46.40 7.40
C ALA A 209 28.75 -47.00 6.03
N ILE A 210 27.80 -46.42 5.32
CA ILE A 210 27.37 -46.82 3.96
C ILE A 210 27.90 -45.82 2.93
N LEU A 211 28.03 -44.56 3.33
CA LEU A 211 28.46 -43.47 2.45
C LEU A 211 29.99 -43.50 2.21
N HIS A 212 30.74 -44.03 3.16
CA HIS A 212 32.24 -44.15 3.20
C HIS A 212 32.66 -45.59 3.44
#